data_3b3b66d00694f0a1bfcdb403d2c3015d
#
_entry.id   3b3b66d00694f0a1bfcdb403d2c3015d
#
_cell.length_a   1.000
_cell.length_b   1.000
_cell.length_c   1.000
_cell.angle_alpha   90.00
_cell.angle_beta   90.00
_cell.angle_gamma   90.00
#
_symmetry.space_group_name_H-M   'P 1'
#
loop_
_entity.id
_entity.type
_entity.pdbx_description
1 polymer ?
#
loop_
_entity_poly.entity_id
_entity_poly.type
_entity_poly.pdbx_seq_one_letter_code
_entity_poly.pdbx_strand_id
1 'polypeptide(L)'
;MQLSPAAKHGNNLGDNPSGNPRDYSSDYPSDYSSDYPLTPVVLQLINARAQRKRIGMGILVVLLLFCAYVGLTRGSLPIDIEQQLRYFISGVNTVENTVENTAANTTHWYVLSEIRLPRVIMTMLIGAFLAVSGCAMQGLVRNPLADPGLIGIAGGAAAAAALSMTIVPPLLPALESIWVAMWAFGGALLSVWTVLRFSNGPQGVSVAALILAGVAINALTGTVIGAISYVASDDALRQISYWTMGSLAGASWTLCGLIALAGLIAFTGLMKSRNALNLLALGEKEAAYMGLNVTRYKHGVLWLVAFSVALATALCGIIGFVGLVVPHMCRAIFGVNHQVLIPASALTGALLLIVADTLARTLFVPMEIPIGIVTSAVGAPFFLYLLWQQRRLLGGGV
;
A
#
# COMPACT_ATOMS: atom_id res chain seq x y z
N MET A 1 -35.56 57.94 10.14
CA MET A 1 -34.83 59.19 10.29
C MET A 1 -33.60 59.13 9.40
N GLN A 2 -33.61 59.91 8.31
CA GLN A 2 -32.59 60.39 7.39
C GLN A 2 -31.60 59.39 6.73
N LEU A 3 -31.91 59.16 5.45
CA LEU A 3 -31.05 58.75 4.34
C LEU A 3 -30.02 59.85 4.03
N SER A 4 -28.80 59.46 3.71
CA SER A 4 -27.78 60.32 3.07
C SER A 4 -27.32 59.72 1.74
N PRO A 5 -27.03 60.57 0.71
CA PRO A 5 -27.19 60.22 -0.69
C PRO A 5 -25.93 59.67 -1.40
N ALA A 6 -26.18 58.99 -2.52
CA ALA A 6 -25.24 58.44 -3.47
C ALA A 6 -24.30 59.46 -4.07
N ALA A 7 -23.01 59.10 -4.19
CA ALA A 7 -22.07 59.75 -5.07
C ALA A 7 -22.02 58.98 -6.43
N LYS A 8 -22.50 59.65 -7.46
CA LYS A 8 -22.35 59.30 -8.86
C LYS A 8 -20.86 59.47 -9.27
N HIS A 9 -20.20 58.42 -9.69
CA HIS A 9 -19.02 58.53 -10.53
C HIS A 9 -19.39 58.08 -11.93
N GLY A 10 -19.29 59.05 -12.87
CA GLY A 10 -19.62 58.88 -14.26
C GLY A 10 -18.64 57.98 -15.02
N ASN A 11 -19.21 57.08 -15.77
CA ASN A 11 -18.56 56.35 -16.83
C ASN A 11 -18.22 57.28 -18.01
N ASN A 12 -16.95 57.57 -18.20
CA ASN A 12 -16.44 58.00 -19.50
C ASN A 12 -15.82 56.80 -20.23
N LEU A 13 -16.66 56.11 -20.99
CA LEU A 13 -16.20 55.19 -22.02
C LEU A 13 -15.78 56.01 -23.25
N GLY A 14 -14.48 56.33 -23.35
CA GLY A 14 -13.91 56.84 -24.60
C GLY A 14 -13.72 55.69 -25.57
N ASP A 15 -14.49 55.66 -26.63
CA ASP A 15 -14.32 54.80 -27.78
C ASP A 15 -12.94 54.99 -28.43
N ASN A 16 -12.12 53.93 -28.43
CA ASN A 16 -10.86 53.88 -29.16
C ASN A 16 -11.05 52.93 -30.37
N PRO A 17 -11.07 53.40 -31.60
CA PRO A 17 -11.38 52.61 -32.79
C PRO A 17 -10.16 51.90 -33.41
N SER A 18 -9.04 51.79 -32.73
CA SER A 18 -7.89 51.03 -33.21
C SER A 18 -7.68 49.76 -32.38
N GLY A 19 -8.11 48.61 -32.94
CA GLY A 19 -8.07 47.28 -32.36
C GLY A 19 -6.65 46.69 -32.20
N ASN A 20 -5.86 47.33 -31.39
CA ASN A 20 -4.57 46.78 -30.95
C ASN A 20 -4.75 46.23 -29.53
N PRO A 21 -4.47 44.93 -29.26
CA PRO A 21 -4.54 44.40 -27.90
C PRO A 21 -3.58 45.20 -27.02
N ARG A 22 -4.12 45.81 -25.99
CA ARG A 22 -3.27 46.47 -24.97
C ARG A 22 -2.32 45.43 -24.39
N ASP A 23 -1.05 45.74 -24.58
CA ASP A 23 0.04 44.98 -23.97
C ASP A 23 -0.02 45.23 -22.44
N TYR A 24 -0.60 44.26 -21.70
CA TYR A 24 -0.68 44.29 -20.22
C TYR A 24 0.65 44.02 -19.58
N SER A 25 1.74 43.95 -20.35
CA SER A 25 3.08 43.62 -19.80
C SER A 25 3.77 44.83 -19.13
N SER A 26 3.24 46.05 -19.26
CA SER A 26 3.90 47.28 -18.74
C SER A 26 3.40 47.76 -17.37
N ASP A 27 2.30 47.22 -16.85
CA ASP A 27 1.70 47.67 -15.58
C ASP A 27 2.04 46.82 -14.36
N TYR A 28 2.87 45.80 -14.52
CA TYR A 28 3.42 45.11 -13.35
C TYR A 28 4.72 45.79 -12.92
N PRO A 29 4.83 46.25 -11.64
CA PRO A 29 6.07 46.77 -11.14
C PRO A 29 7.14 45.67 -11.28
N SER A 30 8.22 45.99 -11.97
CA SER A 30 9.38 45.13 -12.20
C SER A 30 10.15 44.75 -10.91
N ASP A 31 9.64 45.13 -9.75
CA ASP A 31 10.22 44.92 -8.43
C ASP A 31 9.68 43.73 -7.63
N TYR A 32 8.99 42.76 -8.30
CA TYR A 32 8.88 41.46 -7.71
C TYR A 32 10.20 40.70 -7.89
N SER A 33 11.29 41.26 -7.35
CA SER A 33 12.47 40.49 -7.08
C SER A 33 12.13 39.43 -6.04
N SER A 34 12.40 38.18 -6.38
CA SER A 34 12.22 36.98 -5.57
C SER A 34 13.02 36.93 -4.25
N ASP A 35 13.45 38.05 -3.78
CA ASP A 35 14.34 38.22 -2.62
C ASP A 35 13.61 38.77 -1.39
N TYR A 36 12.52 38.07 -0.99
CA TYR A 36 12.19 38.06 0.44
C TYR A 36 13.01 36.95 1.09
N PRO A 37 14.17 37.24 1.71
CA PRO A 37 14.89 36.21 2.44
C PRO A 37 13.96 35.66 3.50
N LEU A 38 13.72 34.34 3.46
CA LEU A 38 12.94 33.66 4.51
C LEU A 38 13.52 34.12 5.85
N THR A 39 12.67 34.63 6.72
CA THR A 39 13.15 35.10 8.04
C THR A 39 13.91 33.96 8.74
N PRO A 40 14.97 34.24 9.50
CA PRO A 40 15.73 33.19 10.19
C PRO A 40 14.86 32.22 10.99
N VAL A 41 13.76 32.71 11.55
CA VAL A 41 12.76 31.92 12.29
C VAL A 41 12.07 30.91 11.37
N VAL A 42 11.68 31.30 10.16
CA VAL A 42 11.03 30.38 9.17
C VAL A 42 12.02 29.30 8.74
N LEU A 43 13.27 29.66 8.47
CA LEU A 43 14.33 28.68 8.15
C LEU A 43 14.59 27.71 9.29
N GLN A 44 14.63 28.16 10.53
CA GLN A 44 14.76 27.30 11.71
C GLN A 44 13.58 26.34 11.85
N LEU A 45 12.35 26.79 11.63
CA LEU A 45 11.15 25.93 11.69
C LEU A 45 11.14 24.88 10.57
N ILE A 46 11.55 25.24 9.35
CA ILE A 46 11.68 24.31 8.22
C ILE A 46 12.73 23.24 8.55
N ASN A 47 13.90 23.66 9.04
CA ASN A 47 14.99 22.74 9.38
C ASN A 47 14.60 21.82 10.54
N ALA A 48 13.96 22.33 11.59
CA ALA A 48 13.47 21.53 12.71
C ALA A 48 12.43 20.48 12.27
N ARG A 49 11.51 20.84 11.36
CA ARG A 49 10.56 19.89 10.76
C ARG A 49 11.26 18.84 9.91
N ALA A 50 12.23 19.23 9.10
CA ALA A 50 13.01 18.30 8.28
C ALA A 50 13.81 17.32 9.15
N GLN A 51 14.42 17.81 10.22
CA GLN A 51 15.16 16.99 11.18
C GLN A 51 14.27 15.99 11.90
N ARG A 52 13.09 16.42 12.40
CA ARG A 52 12.10 15.51 13.01
C ARG A 52 11.69 14.38 12.07
N LYS A 53 11.45 14.68 10.79
CA LYS A 53 11.13 13.66 9.78
C LYS A 53 12.27 12.67 9.55
N ARG A 54 13.52 13.14 9.48
CA ARG A 54 14.71 12.27 9.34
C ARG A 54 14.89 11.36 10.56
N ILE A 55 14.75 11.92 11.77
CA ILE A 55 14.80 11.12 13.01
C ILE A 55 13.69 10.07 13.02
N GLY A 56 12.45 10.45 12.69
CA GLY A 56 11.33 9.52 12.64
C GLY A 56 11.55 8.37 11.63
N MET A 57 12.12 8.68 10.45
CA MET A 57 12.49 7.65 9.48
C MET A 57 13.61 6.74 10.01
N GLY A 58 14.61 7.29 10.69
CA GLY A 58 15.66 6.50 11.34
C GLY A 58 15.10 5.55 12.40
N ILE A 59 14.17 6.03 13.24
CA ILE A 59 13.49 5.21 14.25
C ILE A 59 12.71 4.07 13.57
N LEU A 60 11.99 4.33 12.48
CA LEU A 60 11.26 3.28 11.73
C LEU A 60 12.21 2.21 11.19
N VAL A 61 13.37 2.59 10.66
CA VAL A 61 14.37 1.62 10.18
C VAL A 61 14.91 0.76 11.34
N VAL A 62 15.25 1.37 12.47
CA VAL A 62 15.73 0.64 13.65
C VAL A 62 14.67 -0.32 14.17
N LEU A 63 13.41 0.14 14.28
CA LEU A 63 12.29 -0.71 14.69
C LEU A 63 12.04 -1.87 13.71
N LEU A 64 12.15 -1.60 12.40
CA LEU A 64 11.99 -2.63 11.37
C LEU A 64 13.08 -3.71 11.50
N LEU A 65 14.34 -3.31 11.66
CA LEU A 65 15.44 -4.23 11.85
C LEU A 65 15.30 -5.03 13.15
N PHE A 66 14.86 -4.38 14.22
CA PHE A 66 14.57 -5.06 15.50
C PHE A 66 13.44 -6.08 15.35
N CYS A 67 12.33 -5.72 14.73
CA CYS A 67 11.21 -6.65 14.51
C CYS A 67 11.58 -7.76 13.53
N ALA A 68 12.43 -7.49 12.52
CA ALA A 68 12.97 -8.52 11.65
C ALA A 68 13.83 -9.53 12.43
N TYR A 69 14.69 -9.05 13.32
CA TYR A 69 15.47 -9.89 14.21
C TYR A 69 14.57 -10.76 15.12
N VAL A 70 13.55 -10.18 15.74
CA VAL A 70 12.56 -10.91 16.54
C VAL A 70 11.82 -11.95 15.69
N GLY A 71 11.42 -11.61 14.45
CA GLY A 71 10.77 -12.53 13.51
C GLY A 71 11.65 -13.71 13.10
N LEU A 72 12.97 -13.54 13.06
CA LEU A 72 13.93 -14.62 12.79
C LEU A 72 14.15 -15.52 14.01
N THR A 73 14.19 -14.96 15.24
CA THR A 73 14.47 -15.72 16.47
C THR A 73 13.25 -16.41 17.03
N ARG A 74 12.06 -15.79 16.96
CA ARG A 74 10.82 -16.30 17.55
C ARG A 74 10.00 -17.14 16.57
N GLY A 75 9.38 -18.20 17.08
CA GLY A 75 8.52 -19.13 16.32
C GLY A 75 8.33 -20.42 17.10
N SER A 76 7.82 -21.48 16.46
CA SER A 76 7.62 -22.81 17.08
C SER A 76 8.91 -23.42 17.65
N LEU A 77 10.05 -23.14 17.01
CA LEU A 77 11.37 -23.50 17.49
C LEU A 77 12.12 -22.21 17.86
N PRO A 78 12.55 -22.01 19.12
CA PRO A 78 13.43 -20.90 19.49
C PRO A 78 14.79 -21.11 18.83
N ILE A 79 15.27 -20.13 18.06
CA ILE A 79 16.59 -20.18 17.41
C ILE A 79 17.45 -19.07 17.99
N ASP A 80 18.63 -19.44 18.47
CA ASP A 80 19.67 -18.50 18.85
C ASP A 80 20.54 -18.18 17.64
N ILE A 81 20.33 -16.96 17.08
CA ILE A 81 21.07 -16.50 15.90
C ILE A 81 22.58 -16.41 16.18
N GLU A 82 22.98 -16.02 17.39
CA GLU A 82 24.40 -15.91 17.73
C GLU A 82 25.07 -17.28 17.68
N GLN A 83 24.42 -18.30 18.23
CA GLN A 83 24.93 -19.70 18.18
C GLN A 83 24.99 -20.18 16.71
N GLN A 84 23.97 -19.87 15.88
CA GLN A 84 23.95 -20.29 14.49
C GLN A 84 25.01 -19.56 13.64
N LEU A 85 25.25 -18.27 13.87
CA LEU A 85 26.33 -17.53 13.20
C LEU A 85 27.71 -18.04 13.61
N ARG A 86 27.92 -18.33 14.90
CA ARG A 86 29.16 -18.95 15.39
C ARG A 86 29.40 -20.30 14.72
N TYR A 87 28.38 -21.16 14.65
CA TYR A 87 28.43 -22.43 13.94
C TYR A 87 28.82 -22.27 12.47
N PHE A 88 28.21 -21.30 11.77
CA PHE A 88 28.52 -21.05 10.35
C PHE A 88 29.94 -20.50 10.12
N ILE A 89 30.39 -19.56 10.98
CA ILE A 89 31.72 -18.91 10.84
C ILE A 89 32.85 -19.85 11.26
N SER A 90 32.66 -20.61 12.33
CA SER A 90 33.71 -21.46 12.92
C SER A 90 33.87 -22.79 12.17
N GLY A 91 32.97 -23.16 11.28
CA GLY A 91 32.92 -24.45 10.62
C GLY A 91 32.69 -25.60 11.63
N VAL A 92 32.58 -26.81 11.12
CA VAL A 92 32.29 -28.05 11.91
C VAL A 92 33.42 -28.48 12.87
N ASN A 93 34.47 -27.67 13.02
CA ASN A 93 35.74 -28.07 13.62
C ASN A 93 35.90 -27.77 15.14
N THR A 94 34.86 -27.35 15.86
CA THR A 94 34.97 -27.24 17.31
C THR A 94 34.70 -28.59 18.00
N VAL A 95 35.62 -29.00 18.81
CA VAL A 95 35.77 -30.31 19.44
C VAL A 95 34.58 -30.79 20.34
N GLU A 96 33.58 -29.94 20.52
CA GLU A 96 32.36 -30.23 21.32
C GLU A 96 31.15 -30.70 20.49
N ASN A 97 31.31 -30.89 19.18
CA ASN A 97 30.21 -31.33 18.32
C ASN A 97 30.01 -32.84 18.44
N THR A 98 29.16 -33.27 19.37
CA THR A 98 28.53 -34.58 19.28
C THR A 98 27.70 -34.67 18.04
N VAL A 99 27.50 -35.86 17.45
CA VAL A 99 26.69 -36.09 16.24
C VAL A 99 25.28 -35.45 16.39
N GLU A 100 24.74 -35.47 17.61
CA GLU A 100 23.44 -34.91 17.95
C GLU A 100 23.42 -33.38 17.88
N ASN A 101 24.45 -32.69 18.37
CA ASN A 101 24.58 -31.23 18.26
C ASN A 101 24.77 -30.78 16.82
N THR A 102 25.47 -31.54 16.02
CA THR A 102 25.65 -31.24 14.56
C THR A 102 24.34 -31.37 13.82
N ALA A 103 23.54 -32.41 14.06
CA ALA A 103 22.24 -32.60 13.44
C ALA A 103 21.25 -31.48 13.84
N ALA A 104 21.21 -31.13 15.15
CA ALA A 104 20.37 -30.03 15.63
C ALA A 104 20.76 -28.68 15.03
N ASN A 105 22.04 -28.35 14.95
CA ASN A 105 22.53 -27.12 14.36
C ASN A 105 22.24 -27.03 12.86
N THR A 106 22.39 -28.14 12.12
CA THR A 106 22.03 -28.20 10.69
C THR A 106 20.54 -27.97 10.48
N THR A 107 19.68 -28.55 11.34
CA THR A 107 18.23 -28.33 11.28
C THR A 107 17.87 -26.87 11.59
N HIS A 108 18.46 -26.27 12.62
CA HIS A 108 18.23 -24.88 12.98
C HIS A 108 18.69 -23.93 11.87
N TRP A 109 19.84 -24.20 11.25
CA TRP A 109 20.34 -23.43 10.12
C TRP A 109 19.40 -23.51 8.91
N TYR A 110 18.92 -24.71 8.57
CA TYR A 110 17.94 -24.90 7.50
C TYR A 110 16.64 -24.12 7.79
N VAL A 111 16.11 -24.21 9.01
CA VAL A 111 14.91 -23.46 9.38
C VAL A 111 15.13 -21.94 9.30
N LEU A 112 16.32 -21.48 9.70
CA LEU A 112 16.65 -20.05 9.63
C LEU A 112 16.79 -19.57 8.18
N SER A 113 17.57 -20.29 7.35
CA SER A 113 17.94 -19.84 6.00
C SER A 113 16.87 -20.11 4.95
N GLU A 114 16.17 -21.26 5.02
CA GLU A 114 15.24 -21.69 3.99
C GLU A 114 13.76 -21.44 4.32
N ILE A 115 13.43 -21.25 5.60
CA ILE A 115 12.03 -21.05 6.03
C ILE A 115 11.83 -19.64 6.57
N ARG A 116 12.61 -19.20 7.58
CA ARG A 116 12.36 -17.94 8.26
C ARG A 116 12.83 -16.71 7.49
N LEU A 117 14.03 -16.76 6.96
CA LEU A 117 14.62 -15.62 6.27
C LEU A 117 13.81 -15.22 5.00
N PRO A 118 13.45 -16.14 4.09
CA PRO A 118 12.59 -15.78 2.98
C PRO A 118 11.21 -15.29 3.44
N ARG A 119 10.63 -15.87 4.51
CA ARG A 119 9.35 -15.43 5.05
C ARG A 119 9.41 -13.99 5.59
N VAL A 120 10.44 -13.64 6.36
CA VAL A 120 10.65 -12.27 6.87
C VAL A 120 10.82 -11.28 5.73
N ILE A 121 11.64 -11.60 4.72
CA ILE A 121 11.85 -10.74 3.55
C ILE A 121 10.55 -10.57 2.77
N MET A 122 9.85 -11.66 2.48
CA MET A 122 8.58 -11.63 1.75
C MET A 122 7.54 -10.79 2.50
N THR A 123 7.44 -10.95 3.83
CA THR A 123 6.56 -10.17 4.70
C THR A 123 6.85 -8.67 4.60
N MET A 124 8.14 -8.28 4.66
CA MET A 124 8.55 -6.87 4.52
C MET A 124 8.18 -6.30 3.16
N LEU A 125 8.43 -7.04 2.08
CA LEU A 125 8.12 -6.60 0.71
C LEU A 125 6.61 -6.42 0.50
N ILE A 126 5.81 -7.39 0.92
CA ILE A 126 4.34 -7.34 0.80
C ILE A 126 3.76 -6.20 1.62
N GLY A 127 4.19 -6.05 2.88
CA GLY A 127 3.75 -4.94 3.73
C GLY A 127 4.07 -3.58 3.14
N ALA A 128 5.28 -3.42 2.58
CA ALA A 128 5.70 -2.20 1.90
C ALA A 128 4.83 -1.93 0.66
N PHE A 129 4.60 -2.93 -0.19
CA PHE A 129 3.82 -2.76 -1.43
C PHE A 129 2.36 -2.43 -1.16
N LEU A 130 1.72 -3.12 -0.22
CA LEU A 130 0.34 -2.82 0.18
C LEU A 130 0.20 -1.40 0.73
N ALA A 131 1.12 -0.99 1.62
CA ALA A 131 1.09 0.34 2.22
C ALA A 131 1.36 1.46 1.21
N VAL A 132 2.33 1.28 0.30
CA VAL A 132 2.63 2.26 -0.77
C VAL A 132 1.47 2.36 -1.76
N SER A 133 0.88 1.22 -2.13
CA SER A 133 -0.31 1.18 -2.99
C SER A 133 -1.49 1.91 -2.35
N GLY A 134 -1.72 1.70 -1.05
CA GLY A 134 -2.71 2.43 -0.29
C GLY A 134 -2.44 3.93 -0.24
N CYS A 135 -1.19 4.33 0.00
CA CYS A 135 -0.78 5.73 0.00
C CYS A 135 -1.04 6.40 -1.35
N ALA A 136 -0.67 5.75 -2.46
CA ALA A 136 -0.89 6.26 -3.80
C ALA A 136 -2.38 6.34 -4.15
N MET A 137 -3.16 5.31 -3.79
CA MET A 137 -4.62 5.29 -4.01
C MET A 137 -5.32 6.42 -3.26
N GLN A 138 -4.99 6.62 -1.98
CA GLN A 138 -5.55 7.69 -1.17
C GLN A 138 -5.20 9.08 -1.70
N GLY A 139 -3.97 9.26 -2.20
CA GLY A 139 -3.54 10.51 -2.86
C GLY A 139 -4.29 10.77 -4.17
N LEU A 140 -4.48 9.73 -4.98
CA LEU A 140 -5.16 9.81 -6.26
C LEU A 140 -6.65 10.11 -6.13
N VAL A 141 -7.33 9.44 -5.19
CA VAL A 141 -8.77 9.61 -4.92
C VAL A 141 -9.04 10.84 -4.06
N ARG A 142 -8.00 11.42 -3.46
CA ARG A 142 -8.08 12.53 -2.48
C ARG A 142 -8.99 12.20 -1.29
N ASN A 143 -8.97 10.94 -0.90
CA ASN A 143 -9.72 10.44 0.25
C ASN A 143 -8.81 9.59 1.13
N PRO A 144 -8.56 9.99 2.39
CA PRO A 144 -7.68 9.24 3.30
C PRO A 144 -8.21 7.86 3.69
N LEU A 145 -9.48 7.59 3.41
CA LEU A 145 -10.16 6.31 3.68
C LEU A 145 -10.24 5.40 2.44
N ALA A 146 -9.62 5.78 1.32
CA ALA A 146 -9.59 4.94 0.14
C ALA A 146 -8.66 3.76 0.35
N ASP A 147 -9.17 2.56 0.06
CA ASP A 147 -8.45 1.30 0.10
C ASP A 147 -8.33 0.70 -1.31
N PRO A 148 -7.17 0.17 -1.72
CA PRO A 148 -7.02 -0.51 -3.01
C PRO A 148 -8.01 -1.67 -3.21
N GLY A 149 -8.47 -2.32 -2.13
CA GLY A 149 -9.47 -3.39 -2.18
C GLY A 149 -10.84 -2.93 -2.71
N LEU A 150 -11.15 -1.62 -2.60
CA LEU A 150 -12.40 -1.05 -3.11
C LEU A 150 -12.55 -1.18 -4.64
N ILE A 151 -11.46 -1.34 -5.38
CA ILE A 151 -11.49 -1.51 -6.85
C ILE A 151 -11.58 -2.98 -7.29
N GLY A 152 -11.98 -3.89 -6.39
CA GLY A 152 -12.29 -5.26 -6.73
C GLY A 152 -11.08 -6.20 -6.89
N ILE A 153 -9.86 -5.77 -6.57
CA ILE A 153 -8.63 -6.55 -6.75
C ILE A 153 -8.71 -7.86 -5.96
N ALA A 154 -9.02 -7.77 -4.67
CA ALA A 154 -9.07 -8.93 -3.78
C ALA A 154 -10.18 -9.91 -4.15
N GLY A 155 -11.36 -9.39 -4.51
CA GLY A 155 -12.49 -10.22 -4.97
C GLY A 155 -12.18 -11.00 -6.23
N GLY A 156 -11.60 -10.31 -7.24
CA GLY A 156 -11.19 -10.96 -8.49
C GLY A 156 -10.11 -12.02 -8.31
N ALA A 157 -9.14 -11.74 -7.46
CA ALA A 157 -8.11 -12.70 -7.08
C ALA A 157 -8.72 -13.94 -6.43
N ALA A 158 -9.63 -13.75 -5.45
CA ALA A 158 -10.25 -14.84 -4.72
C ALA A 158 -11.16 -15.71 -5.60
N ALA A 159 -11.96 -15.09 -6.48
CA ALA A 159 -12.81 -15.83 -7.41
C ALA A 159 -12.00 -16.70 -8.38
N ALA A 160 -10.91 -16.16 -8.93
CA ALA A 160 -10.04 -16.90 -9.82
C ALA A 160 -9.23 -17.98 -9.09
N ALA A 161 -8.77 -17.71 -7.86
CA ALA A 161 -8.13 -18.72 -7.02
C ALA A 161 -9.08 -19.87 -6.70
N ALA A 162 -10.33 -19.59 -6.28
CA ALA A 162 -11.35 -20.60 -6.02
C ALA A 162 -11.63 -21.44 -7.27
N LEU A 163 -11.71 -20.83 -8.45
CA LEU A 163 -11.90 -21.52 -9.72
C LEU A 163 -10.74 -22.48 -10.02
N SER A 164 -9.50 -22.05 -9.81
CA SER A 164 -8.31 -22.87 -10.03
C SER A 164 -8.20 -24.05 -9.06
N MET A 165 -8.63 -23.87 -7.81
CA MET A 165 -8.59 -24.92 -6.79
C MET A 165 -9.67 -26.00 -6.99
N THR A 166 -10.77 -25.67 -7.70
CA THR A 166 -11.95 -26.52 -7.73
C THR A 166 -12.20 -27.13 -9.12
N ILE A 167 -12.09 -26.33 -10.18
CA ILE A 167 -12.58 -26.69 -11.53
C ILE A 167 -11.43 -26.86 -12.52
N VAL A 168 -10.36 -26.09 -12.40
CA VAL A 168 -9.28 -26.04 -13.39
C VAL A 168 -7.98 -26.59 -12.81
N PRO A 169 -7.71 -27.89 -12.97
CA PRO A 169 -6.45 -28.48 -12.49
C PRO A 169 -5.25 -27.94 -13.26
N PRO A 170 -4.03 -28.01 -12.67
CA PRO A 170 -2.83 -27.55 -13.33
C PRO A 170 -2.57 -28.36 -14.63
N LEU A 171 -2.31 -27.64 -15.73
CA LEU A 171 -2.07 -28.23 -17.05
C LEU A 171 -0.72 -28.94 -17.11
N LEU A 172 0.26 -28.47 -16.34
CA LEU A 172 1.62 -29.00 -16.28
C LEU A 172 2.02 -29.17 -14.79
N PRO A 173 2.61 -30.32 -14.40
CA PRO A 173 3.08 -30.53 -13.03
C PRO A 173 4.07 -29.48 -12.55
N ALA A 174 4.90 -28.93 -13.47
CA ALA A 174 5.85 -27.87 -13.15
C ALA A 174 5.20 -26.54 -12.70
N LEU A 175 3.93 -26.32 -13.01
CA LEU A 175 3.18 -25.11 -12.64
C LEU A 175 2.36 -25.29 -11.36
N GLU A 176 2.26 -26.48 -10.80
CA GLU A 176 1.40 -26.80 -9.66
C GLU A 176 1.61 -25.85 -8.48
N SER A 177 2.86 -25.56 -8.14
CA SER A 177 3.21 -24.67 -7.01
C SER A 177 2.82 -23.21 -7.18
N ILE A 178 2.66 -22.73 -8.41
CA ILE A 178 2.33 -21.33 -8.74
C ILE A 178 0.96 -21.18 -9.42
N TRP A 179 0.25 -22.30 -9.64
CA TRP A 179 -0.99 -22.32 -10.42
C TRP A 179 -2.06 -21.39 -9.85
N VAL A 180 -2.34 -21.54 -8.56
CA VAL A 180 -3.31 -20.69 -7.86
C VAL A 180 -2.91 -19.22 -7.92
N ALA A 181 -1.60 -18.92 -7.73
CA ALA A 181 -1.10 -17.57 -7.79
C ALA A 181 -1.25 -16.93 -9.18
N MET A 182 -1.03 -17.70 -10.25
CA MET A 182 -1.22 -17.21 -11.63
C MET A 182 -2.68 -16.87 -11.91
N TRP A 183 -3.63 -17.75 -11.49
CA TRP A 183 -5.06 -17.50 -11.63
C TRP A 183 -5.49 -16.30 -10.80
N ALA A 184 -5.09 -16.23 -9.52
CA ALA A 184 -5.39 -15.12 -8.64
C ALA A 184 -4.88 -13.78 -9.19
N PHE A 185 -3.65 -13.75 -9.70
CA PHE A 185 -3.08 -12.56 -10.34
C PHE A 185 -3.86 -12.15 -11.59
N GLY A 186 -4.17 -13.09 -12.48
CA GLY A 186 -4.97 -12.85 -13.68
C GLY A 186 -6.38 -12.34 -13.34
N GLY A 187 -7.05 -12.95 -12.37
CA GLY A 187 -8.38 -12.55 -11.91
C GLY A 187 -8.40 -11.15 -11.26
N ALA A 188 -7.35 -10.82 -10.49
CA ALA A 188 -7.18 -9.48 -9.94
C ALA A 188 -7.05 -8.42 -11.04
N LEU A 189 -6.18 -8.66 -12.03
CA LEU A 189 -5.98 -7.72 -13.14
C LEU A 189 -7.22 -7.59 -14.03
N LEU A 190 -7.94 -8.70 -14.28
CA LEU A 190 -9.20 -8.69 -15.03
C LEU A 190 -10.26 -7.85 -14.33
N SER A 191 -10.39 -8.00 -13.00
CA SER A 191 -11.30 -7.19 -12.19
C SER A 191 -10.99 -5.71 -12.31
N VAL A 192 -9.71 -5.33 -12.16
CA VAL A 192 -9.29 -3.94 -12.29
C VAL A 192 -9.53 -3.41 -13.69
N TRP A 193 -9.19 -4.17 -14.72
CA TRP A 193 -9.46 -3.79 -16.10
C TRP A 193 -10.95 -3.50 -16.31
N THR A 194 -11.82 -4.38 -15.81
CA THR A 194 -13.27 -4.21 -15.87
C THR A 194 -13.71 -2.95 -15.15
N VAL A 195 -13.26 -2.74 -13.91
CA VAL A 195 -13.58 -1.54 -13.11
C VAL A 195 -13.13 -0.28 -13.84
N LEU A 196 -11.91 -0.24 -14.36
CA LEU A 196 -11.40 0.91 -15.10
C LEU A 196 -12.18 1.16 -16.39
N ARG A 197 -12.62 0.10 -17.09
CA ARG A 197 -13.43 0.22 -18.32
C ARG A 197 -14.78 0.89 -18.05
N PHE A 198 -15.43 0.59 -16.93
CA PHE A 198 -16.70 1.19 -16.52
C PHE A 198 -16.52 2.57 -15.83
N SER A 199 -15.35 2.87 -15.29
CA SER A 199 -15.09 4.14 -14.60
C SER A 199 -14.61 5.26 -15.53
N ASN A 200 -14.23 4.92 -16.77
CA ASN A 200 -13.76 5.87 -17.76
C ASN A 200 -14.93 6.59 -18.44
N GLY A 201 -14.97 7.91 -18.26
CA GLY A 201 -15.90 8.81 -18.94
C GLY A 201 -15.16 9.78 -19.87
N PRO A 202 -15.90 10.69 -20.55
CA PRO A 202 -15.32 11.71 -21.44
C PRO A 202 -14.30 12.64 -20.76
N GLN A 203 -14.43 12.81 -19.44
CA GLN A 203 -13.53 13.64 -18.62
C GLN A 203 -12.44 12.84 -17.90
N GLY A 204 -12.23 11.57 -18.27
CA GLY A 204 -11.29 10.66 -17.63
C GLY A 204 -11.93 9.78 -16.55
N VAL A 205 -11.11 9.25 -15.61
CA VAL A 205 -11.57 8.34 -14.57
C VAL A 205 -12.36 9.10 -13.50
N SER A 206 -13.64 8.76 -13.36
CA SER A 206 -14.50 9.23 -12.28
C SER A 206 -14.29 8.41 -11.02
N VAL A 207 -13.96 9.06 -9.90
CA VAL A 207 -13.78 8.40 -8.60
C VAL A 207 -15.06 7.72 -8.11
N ALA A 208 -16.22 8.37 -8.29
CA ALA A 208 -17.51 7.80 -7.90
C ALA A 208 -17.82 6.53 -8.70
N ALA A 209 -17.62 6.56 -10.03
CA ALA A 209 -17.80 5.41 -10.90
C ALA A 209 -16.80 4.28 -10.57
N LEU A 210 -15.56 4.62 -10.21
CA LEU A 210 -14.54 3.66 -9.79
C LEU A 210 -14.98 2.88 -8.54
N ILE A 211 -15.49 3.57 -7.52
CA ILE A 211 -15.97 2.95 -6.28
C ILE A 211 -17.21 2.10 -6.56
N LEU A 212 -18.17 2.62 -7.31
CA LEU A 212 -19.41 1.90 -7.62
C LEU A 212 -19.14 0.63 -8.45
N ALA A 213 -18.30 0.73 -9.47
CA ALA A 213 -17.88 -0.42 -10.27
C ALA A 213 -17.13 -1.46 -9.41
N GLY A 214 -16.26 -1.00 -8.50
CA GLY A 214 -15.56 -1.88 -7.56
C GLY A 214 -16.51 -2.63 -6.63
N VAL A 215 -17.53 -1.96 -6.08
CA VAL A 215 -18.56 -2.60 -5.27
C VAL A 215 -19.34 -3.66 -6.08
N ALA A 216 -19.72 -3.32 -7.31
CA ALA A 216 -20.43 -4.27 -8.20
C ALA A 216 -19.56 -5.50 -8.53
N ILE A 217 -18.29 -5.31 -8.84
CA ILE A 217 -17.33 -6.41 -9.10
C ILE A 217 -17.12 -7.25 -7.83
N ASN A 218 -16.98 -6.65 -6.65
CA ASN A 218 -16.87 -7.40 -5.40
C ASN A 218 -18.12 -8.24 -5.12
N ALA A 219 -19.31 -7.73 -5.39
CA ALA A 219 -20.56 -8.49 -5.27
C ALA A 219 -20.60 -9.66 -6.25
N LEU A 220 -20.24 -9.42 -7.53
CA LEU A 220 -20.20 -10.44 -8.57
C LEU A 220 -19.19 -11.55 -8.22
N THR A 221 -17.96 -11.17 -7.82
CA THR A 221 -16.92 -12.15 -7.45
C THR A 221 -17.30 -12.92 -6.19
N GLY A 222 -17.99 -12.30 -5.23
CA GLY A 222 -18.57 -12.98 -4.08
C GLY A 222 -19.61 -14.03 -4.49
N THR A 223 -20.48 -13.72 -5.46
CA THR A 223 -21.44 -14.67 -6.02
C THR A 223 -20.72 -15.84 -6.71
N VAL A 224 -19.66 -15.56 -7.49
CA VAL A 224 -18.86 -16.61 -8.14
C VAL A 224 -18.21 -17.53 -7.10
N ILE A 225 -17.60 -16.96 -6.05
CA ILE A 225 -17.00 -17.74 -4.96
C ILE A 225 -18.08 -18.60 -4.27
N GLY A 226 -19.26 -18.04 -4.00
CA GLY A 226 -20.37 -18.78 -3.41
C GLY A 226 -20.83 -19.96 -4.28
N ALA A 227 -20.98 -19.74 -5.60
CA ALA A 227 -21.37 -20.79 -6.55
C ALA A 227 -20.30 -21.90 -6.64
N ILE A 228 -19.01 -21.53 -6.67
CA ILE A 228 -17.91 -22.50 -6.67
C ILE A 228 -17.91 -23.28 -5.35
N SER A 229 -18.06 -22.61 -4.21
CA SER A 229 -18.10 -23.25 -2.89
C SER A 229 -19.26 -24.23 -2.74
N TYR A 230 -20.38 -24.00 -3.42
CA TYR A 230 -21.53 -24.90 -3.39
C TYR A 230 -21.25 -26.26 -4.05
N VAL A 231 -20.39 -26.30 -5.07
CA VAL A 231 -20.05 -27.54 -5.81
C VAL A 231 -18.66 -28.09 -5.42
N ALA A 232 -17.91 -27.37 -4.59
CA ALA A 232 -16.59 -27.77 -4.19
C ALA A 232 -16.58 -28.95 -3.22
N SER A 233 -15.50 -29.75 -3.25
CA SER A 233 -15.23 -30.75 -2.21
C SER A 233 -14.85 -30.08 -0.88
N ASP A 234 -14.98 -30.83 0.23
CA ASP A 234 -14.61 -30.33 1.56
C ASP A 234 -13.14 -29.86 1.63
N ASP A 235 -12.24 -30.53 0.92
CA ASP A 235 -10.84 -30.15 0.86
C ASP A 235 -10.62 -28.84 0.08
N ALA A 236 -11.32 -28.67 -1.05
CA ALA A 236 -11.29 -27.43 -1.82
C ALA A 236 -11.88 -26.25 -1.01
N LEU A 237 -12.99 -26.48 -0.29
CA LEU A 237 -13.59 -25.48 0.60
C LEU A 237 -12.62 -25.01 1.68
N ARG A 238 -11.90 -25.95 2.30
CA ARG A 238 -10.85 -25.61 3.28
C ARG A 238 -9.73 -24.78 2.64
N GLN A 239 -9.25 -25.20 1.47
CA GLN A 239 -8.20 -24.48 0.75
C GLN A 239 -8.64 -23.04 0.39
N ILE A 240 -9.85 -22.87 -0.16
CA ILE A 240 -10.43 -21.55 -0.46
C ILE A 240 -10.51 -20.69 0.80
N SER A 241 -11.00 -21.27 1.91
CA SER A 241 -11.13 -20.56 3.19
C SER A 241 -9.79 -20.10 3.73
N TYR A 242 -8.78 -20.98 3.78
CA TYR A 242 -7.44 -20.63 4.24
C TYR A 242 -6.78 -19.61 3.32
N TRP A 243 -6.92 -19.74 2.01
CA TRP A 243 -6.34 -18.82 1.05
C TRP A 243 -6.94 -17.40 1.19
N THR A 244 -8.26 -17.30 1.37
CA THR A 244 -8.95 -16.01 1.55
C THR A 244 -8.59 -15.32 2.86
N MET A 245 -8.15 -16.06 3.86
CA MET A 245 -7.65 -15.48 5.14
C MET A 245 -6.21 -14.95 5.06
N GLY A 246 -5.49 -15.27 3.99
CA GLY A 246 -4.11 -14.85 3.76
C GLY A 246 -3.08 -15.59 4.64
N SER A 247 -1.99 -16.02 4.01
CA SER A 247 -0.91 -16.74 4.68
C SER A 247 0.45 -16.43 4.06
N LEU A 248 1.48 -16.39 4.90
CA LEU A 248 2.88 -16.24 4.49
C LEU A 248 3.68 -17.55 4.69
N ALA A 249 2.99 -18.65 5.07
CA ALA A 249 3.64 -19.93 5.34
C ALA A 249 4.32 -20.55 4.09
N GLY A 250 3.84 -20.23 2.88
CA GLY A 250 4.41 -20.68 1.62
C GLY A 250 5.60 -19.85 1.10
N ALA A 251 6.18 -18.97 1.92
CA ALA A 251 7.29 -18.13 1.50
C ALA A 251 8.52 -18.97 1.13
N SER A 252 9.14 -18.64 -0.01
CA SER A 252 10.36 -19.28 -0.52
C SER A 252 11.25 -18.25 -1.20
N TRP A 253 12.53 -18.58 -1.40
CA TRP A 253 13.46 -17.69 -2.11
C TRP A 253 13.01 -17.37 -3.53
N THR A 254 12.42 -18.35 -4.24
CA THR A 254 11.88 -18.15 -5.58
C THR A 254 10.76 -17.10 -5.60
N LEU A 255 9.81 -17.20 -4.66
CA LEU A 255 8.71 -16.23 -4.54
C LEU A 255 9.22 -14.86 -4.05
N CYS A 256 10.21 -14.82 -3.15
CA CYS A 256 10.88 -13.58 -2.75
C CYS A 256 11.54 -12.89 -3.96
N GLY A 257 12.25 -13.63 -4.80
CA GLY A 257 12.87 -13.11 -6.02
C GLY A 257 11.82 -12.57 -7.01
N LEU A 258 10.73 -13.30 -7.20
CA LEU A 258 9.63 -12.90 -8.07
C LEU A 258 8.97 -11.60 -7.59
N ILE A 259 8.61 -11.52 -6.30
CA ILE A 259 7.97 -10.32 -5.74
C ILE A 259 8.94 -9.14 -5.68
N ALA A 260 10.22 -9.37 -5.40
CA ALA A 260 11.23 -8.31 -5.38
C ALA A 260 11.42 -7.72 -6.78
N LEU A 261 11.57 -8.54 -7.82
CA LEU A 261 11.77 -8.09 -9.19
C LEU A 261 10.52 -7.37 -9.73
N ALA A 262 9.37 -8.03 -9.69
CA ALA A 262 8.13 -7.47 -10.21
C ALA A 262 7.64 -6.28 -9.38
N GLY A 263 7.73 -6.37 -8.05
CA GLY A 263 7.35 -5.30 -7.14
C GLY A 263 8.26 -4.09 -7.22
N LEU A 264 9.56 -4.25 -7.52
CA LEU A 264 10.49 -3.13 -7.71
C LEU A 264 10.06 -2.21 -8.85
N ILE A 265 9.53 -2.76 -9.94
CA ILE A 265 9.00 -1.98 -11.07
C ILE A 265 7.82 -1.12 -10.60
N ALA A 266 6.86 -1.71 -9.93
CA ALA A 266 5.69 -0.99 -9.41
C ALA A 266 6.08 0.02 -8.33
N PHE A 267 6.94 -0.36 -7.39
CA PHE A 267 7.43 0.50 -6.33
C PHE A 267 8.17 1.72 -6.88
N THR A 268 9.09 1.54 -7.83
CA THR A 268 9.81 2.66 -8.46
C THR A 268 8.88 3.57 -9.25
N GLY A 269 7.86 3.02 -9.92
CA GLY A 269 6.82 3.78 -10.59
C GLY A 269 6.01 4.64 -9.61
N LEU A 270 5.59 4.06 -8.48
CA LEU A 270 4.87 4.76 -7.43
C LEU A 270 5.75 5.81 -6.70
N MET A 271 7.04 5.52 -6.51
CA MET A 271 7.99 6.50 -5.97
C MET A 271 8.21 7.69 -6.91
N LYS A 272 8.27 7.47 -8.22
CA LYS A 272 8.37 8.56 -9.22
C LYS A 272 7.09 9.40 -9.27
N SER A 273 5.95 8.81 -8.92
CA SER A 273 4.66 9.51 -8.94
C SER A 273 4.43 10.48 -7.78
N ARG A 274 5.31 10.54 -6.79
CA ARG A 274 5.17 11.36 -5.58
C ARG A 274 4.91 12.85 -5.82
N ASN A 275 5.57 13.46 -6.80
CA ASN A 275 5.40 14.88 -7.11
C ASN A 275 4.03 15.15 -7.74
N ALA A 276 3.60 14.30 -8.65
CA ALA A 276 2.31 14.44 -9.31
C ALA A 276 1.15 14.13 -8.34
N LEU A 277 1.32 13.23 -7.36
CA LEU A 277 0.35 13.04 -6.27
C LEU A 277 0.22 14.29 -5.40
N ASN A 278 1.33 15.01 -5.15
CA ASN A 278 1.27 16.29 -4.45
C ASN A 278 0.53 17.37 -5.26
N LEU A 279 0.72 17.41 -6.60
CA LEU A 279 -0.03 18.32 -7.48
C LEU A 279 -1.53 17.98 -7.50
N LEU A 280 -1.88 16.70 -7.59
CA LEU A 280 -3.27 16.25 -7.54
C LEU A 280 -3.96 16.59 -6.20
N ALA A 281 -3.23 16.69 -5.11
CA ALA A 281 -3.76 17.11 -3.82
C ALA A 281 -4.27 18.56 -3.82
N LEU A 282 -3.74 19.42 -4.69
CA LEU A 282 -4.20 20.81 -4.87
C LEU A 282 -5.52 20.88 -5.65
N GLY A 283 -5.79 19.92 -6.51
CA GLY A 283 -6.94 19.86 -7.41
C GLY A 283 -6.58 19.31 -8.78
N GLU A 284 -7.55 18.71 -9.48
CA GLU A 284 -7.29 18.16 -10.81
C GLU A 284 -7.11 19.26 -11.87
N LYS A 285 -7.87 20.37 -11.73
CA LYS A 285 -7.75 21.53 -12.61
C LYS A 285 -6.41 22.23 -12.42
N GLU A 286 -6.02 22.45 -11.19
CA GLU A 286 -4.76 23.09 -10.80
C GLU A 286 -3.57 22.25 -11.26
N ALA A 287 -3.64 20.92 -11.08
CA ALA A 287 -2.61 20.01 -11.58
C ALA A 287 -2.49 20.05 -13.12
N ALA A 288 -3.63 20.14 -13.82
CA ALA A 288 -3.63 20.27 -15.27
C ALA A 288 -3.03 21.60 -15.75
N TYR A 289 -3.34 22.72 -15.07
CA TYR A 289 -2.72 24.02 -15.36
C TYR A 289 -1.20 24.01 -15.15
N MET A 290 -0.71 23.21 -14.22
CA MET A 290 0.72 22.98 -13.99
C MET A 290 1.35 21.99 -15.00
N GLY A 291 0.62 21.60 -16.05
CA GLY A 291 1.12 20.75 -17.14
C GLY A 291 1.01 19.24 -16.89
N LEU A 292 0.33 18.79 -15.82
CA LEU A 292 0.13 17.37 -15.58
C LEU A 292 -1.00 16.83 -16.47
N ASN A 293 -0.72 15.80 -17.28
CA ASN A 293 -1.78 15.06 -17.96
C ASN A 293 -2.49 14.15 -16.93
N VAL A 294 -3.52 14.72 -16.28
CA VAL A 294 -4.24 14.11 -15.14
C VAL A 294 -4.81 12.74 -15.51
N THR A 295 -5.45 12.61 -16.67
CA THR A 295 -6.07 11.35 -17.11
C THR A 295 -5.04 10.25 -17.30
N ARG A 296 -3.98 10.50 -18.04
CA ARG A 296 -2.90 9.52 -18.28
C ARG A 296 -2.23 9.12 -16.97
N TYR A 297 -2.02 10.11 -16.10
CA TYR A 297 -1.38 9.91 -14.84
C TYR A 297 -2.24 9.05 -13.88
N LYS A 298 -3.53 9.34 -13.77
CA LYS A 298 -4.47 8.53 -12.97
C LYS A 298 -4.46 7.07 -13.41
N HIS A 299 -4.56 6.80 -14.72
CA HIS A 299 -4.50 5.45 -15.25
C HIS A 299 -3.18 4.75 -14.89
N GLY A 300 -2.04 5.43 -15.07
CA GLY A 300 -0.73 4.86 -14.75
C GLY A 300 -0.61 4.46 -13.28
N VAL A 301 -1.02 5.35 -12.36
CA VAL A 301 -0.99 5.06 -10.92
C VAL A 301 -1.95 3.93 -10.56
N LEU A 302 -3.18 3.91 -11.11
CA LEU A 302 -4.15 2.85 -10.86
C LEU A 302 -3.63 1.48 -11.29
N TRP A 303 -2.98 1.39 -12.47
CA TRP A 303 -2.35 0.14 -12.92
C TRP A 303 -1.17 -0.28 -12.05
N LEU A 304 -0.32 0.66 -11.60
CA LEU A 304 0.78 0.35 -10.67
C LEU A 304 0.27 -0.16 -9.32
N VAL A 305 -0.78 0.48 -8.77
CA VAL A 305 -1.46 0.04 -7.56
C VAL A 305 -2.06 -1.35 -7.74
N ALA A 306 -2.81 -1.54 -8.84
CA ALA A 306 -3.43 -2.82 -9.16
C ALA A 306 -2.41 -3.95 -9.28
N PHE A 307 -1.31 -3.71 -10.01
CA PHE A 307 -0.25 -4.68 -10.18
C PHE A 307 0.40 -5.05 -8.85
N SER A 308 0.74 -4.06 -8.00
CA SER A 308 1.35 -4.29 -6.69
C SER A 308 0.46 -5.11 -5.76
N VAL A 309 -0.83 -4.74 -5.68
CA VAL A 309 -1.79 -5.42 -4.80
C VAL A 309 -2.16 -6.79 -5.36
N ALA A 310 -2.33 -6.92 -6.68
CA ALA A 310 -2.59 -8.21 -7.34
C ALA A 310 -1.43 -9.20 -7.08
N LEU A 311 -0.18 -8.73 -7.20
CA LEU A 311 1.00 -9.56 -6.95
C LEU A 311 1.06 -10.01 -5.47
N ALA A 312 0.86 -9.08 -4.52
CA ALA A 312 0.82 -9.40 -3.11
C ALA A 312 -0.29 -10.40 -2.78
N THR A 313 -1.51 -10.15 -3.27
CA THR A 313 -2.66 -11.01 -3.02
C THR A 313 -2.51 -12.38 -3.67
N ALA A 314 -1.96 -12.46 -4.88
CA ALA A 314 -1.74 -13.73 -5.57
C ALA A 314 -0.80 -14.67 -4.80
N LEU A 315 0.22 -14.12 -4.16
CA LEU A 315 1.24 -14.89 -3.45
C LEU A 315 0.88 -15.23 -1.98
N CYS A 316 0.07 -14.38 -1.35
CA CYS A 316 -0.21 -14.49 0.09
C CYS A 316 -1.68 -14.57 0.46
N GLY A 317 -2.58 -14.59 -0.53
CA GLY A 317 -4.01 -14.43 -0.26
C GLY A 317 -4.36 -12.99 0.14
N ILE A 318 -5.55 -12.81 0.72
CA ILE A 318 -6.08 -11.48 1.05
C ILE A 318 -5.50 -10.99 2.37
N ILE A 319 -4.79 -9.86 2.33
CA ILE A 319 -4.30 -9.15 3.50
C ILE A 319 -4.94 -7.76 3.51
N GLY A 320 -5.90 -7.56 4.41
CA GLY A 320 -6.65 -6.31 4.52
C GLY A 320 -5.99 -5.27 5.43
N PHE A 321 -6.53 -4.05 5.40
CA PHE A 321 -6.22 -2.93 6.29
C PHE A 321 -4.82 -2.31 6.20
N VAL A 322 -3.79 -2.99 5.73
CA VAL A 322 -2.43 -2.45 5.64
C VAL A 322 -2.41 -1.20 4.73
N GLY A 323 -3.03 -1.28 3.56
CA GLY A 323 -3.15 -0.16 2.60
C GLY A 323 -4.01 1.00 3.10
N LEU A 324 -4.91 0.75 4.05
CA LEU A 324 -5.78 1.77 4.64
C LEU A 324 -5.12 2.45 5.85
N VAL A 325 -4.70 1.65 6.82
CA VAL A 325 -4.26 2.09 8.15
C VAL A 325 -2.89 2.76 8.10
N VAL A 326 -1.94 2.12 7.42
CA VAL A 326 -0.53 2.57 7.43
C VAL A 326 -0.35 3.97 6.85
N PRO A 327 -0.87 4.31 5.64
CA PRO A 327 -0.70 5.67 5.12
C PRO A 327 -1.41 6.72 5.97
N HIS A 328 -2.51 6.35 6.62
CA HIS A 328 -3.22 7.24 7.53
C HIS A 328 -2.37 7.58 8.76
N MET A 329 -1.78 6.57 9.43
CA MET A 329 -0.86 6.77 10.54
C MET A 329 0.37 7.60 10.13
N CYS A 330 0.94 7.29 8.97
CA CYS A 330 2.09 8.03 8.46
C CYS A 330 1.76 9.50 8.18
N ARG A 331 0.55 9.83 7.71
CA ARG A 331 0.12 11.23 7.55
C ARG A 331 0.06 11.98 8.85
N ALA A 332 -0.42 11.36 9.91
CA ALA A 332 -0.48 11.98 11.23
C ALA A 332 0.92 12.32 11.78
N ILE A 333 1.92 11.50 11.49
CA ILE A 333 3.29 11.65 12.01
C ILE A 333 4.17 12.50 11.08
N PHE A 334 4.18 12.19 9.78
CA PHE A 334 5.11 12.77 8.79
C PHE A 334 4.49 13.87 7.92
N GLY A 335 3.16 14.04 7.98
CA GLY A 335 2.39 14.99 7.18
C GLY A 335 2.01 14.45 5.81
N VAL A 336 1.40 15.33 4.99
CA VAL A 336 0.73 14.94 3.73
C VAL A 336 1.63 14.89 2.50
N ASN A 337 2.90 15.34 2.60
CA ASN A 337 3.82 15.38 1.46
C ASN A 337 4.23 13.97 1.03
N HIS A 338 3.84 13.54 -0.17
CA HIS A 338 4.09 12.20 -0.71
C HIS A 338 5.59 11.88 -0.89
N GLN A 339 6.48 12.89 -0.94
CA GLN A 339 7.93 12.66 -0.98
C GLN A 339 8.44 11.94 0.27
N VAL A 340 7.83 12.21 1.42
CA VAL A 340 8.15 11.58 2.71
C VAL A 340 7.13 10.47 3.03
N LEU A 341 5.85 10.70 2.68
CA LEU A 341 4.76 9.82 3.03
C LEU A 341 4.88 8.43 2.38
N ILE A 342 5.29 8.35 1.10
CA ILE A 342 5.45 7.06 0.41
C ILE A 342 6.55 6.21 1.06
N PRO A 343 7.81 6.69 1.25
CA PRO A 343 8.83 5.88 1.91
C PRO A 343 8.51 5.58 3.38
N ALA A 344 7.88 6.52 4.12
CA ALA A 344 7.41 6.25 5.48
C ALA A 344 6.35 5.14 5.50
N SER A 345 5.40 5.16 4.55
CA SER A 345 4.39 4.10 4.41
C SER A 345 5.01 2.75 4.07
N ALA A 346 6.04 2.71 3.22
CA ALA A 346 6.75 1.46 2.92
C ALA A 346 7.37 0.83 4.17
N LEU A 347 8.13 1.62 4.94
CA LEU A 347 8.77 1.13 6.17
C LEU A 347 7.75 0.74 7.24
N THR A 348 6.72 1.55 7.43
CA THR A 348 5.67 1.26 8.43
C THR A 348 4.82 0.05 8.01
N GLY A 349 4.55 -0.12 6.71
CA GLY A 349 3.83 -1.30 6.20
C GLY A 349 4.63 -2.58 6.38
N ALA A 350 5.93 -2.55 6.07
CA ALA A 350 6.84 -3.66 6.34
C ALA A 350 6.89 -4.00 7.84
N LEU A 351 7.01 -2.98 8.70
CA LEU A 351 7.02 -3.12 10.15
C LEU A 351 5.72 -3.73 10.68
N LEU A 352 4.57 -3.20 10.27
CA LEU A 352 3.27 -3.69 10.72
C LEU A 352 3.05 -5.15 10.33
N LEU A 353 3.40 -5.50 9.09
CA LEU A 353 3.17 -6.85 8.61
C LEU A 353 4.12 -7.87 9.24
N ILE A 354 5.37 -7.49 9.54
CA ILE A 354 6.31 -8.36 10.25
C ILE A 354 5.89 -8.62 11.70
N VAL A 355 5.34 -7.60 12.37
CA VAL A 355 4.77 -7.74 13.71
C VAL A 355 3.56 -8.67 13.66
N ALA A 356 2.65 -8.46 12.69
CA ALA A 356 1.47 -9.29 12.51
C ALA A 356 1.82 -10.75 12.20
N ASP A 357 2.81 -11.01 11.32
CA ASP A 357 3.27 -12.37 11.01
C ASP A 357 3.94 -13.04 12.22
N THR A 358 4.74 -12.30 12.98
CA THR A 358 5.37 -12.83 14.20
C THR A 358 4.33 -13.20 15.23
N LEU A 359 3.32 -12.36 15.45
CA LEU A 359 2.18 -12.67 16.33
C LEU A 359 1.39 -13.88 15.82
N ALA A 360 1.10 -13.94 14.52
CA ALA A 360 0.37 -15.06 13.91
C ALA A 360 1.02 -16.42 14.16
N ARG A 361 2.37 -16.45 14.20
CA ARG A 361 3.16 -17.67 14.44
C ARG A 361 3.40 -18.01 15.90
N THR A 362 3.22 -17.06 16.81
CA THR A 362 3.61 -17.24 18.23
C THR A 362 2.45 -17.30 19.20
N LEU A 363 1.26 -16.79 18.84
CA LEU A 363 0.12 -16.71 19.77
C LEU A 363 -0.50 -18.07 20.11
N PHE A 364 -0.56 -19.02 19.15
CA PHE A 364 -1.27 -20.30 19.32
C PHE A 364 -0.42 -21.51 18.89
N VAL A 365 0.86 -21.54 19.28
CA VAL A 365 1.74 -22.68 18.97
C VAL A 365 1.12 -24.00 19.44
N PRO A 366 1.08 -25.07 18.59
CA PRO A 366 1.77 -25.22 17.30
C PRO A 366 0.99 -24.71 16.07
N MET A 367 -0.24 -24.21 16.21
CA MET A 367 -1.05 -23.72 15.11
C MET A 367 -0.63 -22.30 14.71
N GLU A 368 -0.60 -22.03 13.40
CA GLU A 368 -0.39 -20.70 12.86
C GLU A 368 -1.73 -20.05 12.50
N ILE A 369 -1.96 -18.82 12.98
CA ILE A 369 -3.15 -18.05 12.60
C ILE A 369 -2.91 -17.44 11.20
N PRO A 370 -3.90 -17.47 10.29
CA PRO A 370 -3.84 -16.70 9.05
C PRO A 370 -3.59 -15.21 9.32
N ILE A 371 -2.64 -14.61 8.60
CA ILE A 371 -2.18 -13.24 8.87
C ILE A 371 -3.28 -12.19 8.67
N GLY A 372 -4.22 -12.44 7.76
CA GLY A 372 -5.36 -11.57 7.51
C GLY A 372 -6.29 -11.43 8.72
N ILE A 373 -6.38 -12.45 9.57
CA ILE A 373 -7.13 -12.38 10.84
C ILE A 373 -6.45 -11.37 11.77
N VAL A 374 -5.12 -11.46 11.92
CA VAL A 374 -4.36 -10.55 12.80
C VAL A 374 -4.45 -9.12 12.30
N THR A 375 -4.24 -8.89 10.98
CA THR A 375 -4.33 -7.54 10.41
C THR A 375 -5.72 -6.95 10.50
N SER A 376 -6.77 -7.77 10.34
CA SER A 376 -8.17 -7.33 10.47
C SER A 376 -8.56 -7.05 11.92
N ALA A 377 -8.10 -7.88 12.85
CA ALA A 377 -8.36 -7.68 14.28
C ALA A 377 -7.77 -6.36 14.81
N VAL A 378 -6.65 -5.89 14.25
CA VAL A 378 -6.05 -4.59 14.59
C VAL A 378 -6.66 -3.47 13.74
N GLY A 379 -6.82 -3.73 12.44
CA GLY A 379 -7.22 -2.70 11.46
C GLY A 379 -8.67 -2.26 11.59
N ALA A 380 -9.61 -3.18 11.82
CA ALA A 380 -11.03 -2.84 11.90
C ALA A 380 -11.37 -1.96 13.12
N PRO A 381 -10.92 -2.27 14.37
CA PRO A 381 -11.13 -1.36 15.50
C PRO A 381 -10.46 -0.01 15.30
N PHE A 382 -9.25 0.03 14.74
CA PHE A 382 -8.57 1.29 14.43
C PHE A 382 -9.38 2.14 13.43
N PHE A 383 -9.95 1.53 12.40
CA PHE A 383 -10.78 2.23 11.43
C PHE A 383 -12.08 2.77 12.05
N LEU A 384 -12.75 1.98 12.90
CA LEU A 384 -13.93 2.43 13.64
C LEU A 384 -13.61 3.61 14.57
N TYR A 385 -12.45 3.57 15.24
CA TYR A 385 -11.97 4.70 16.05
C TYR A 385 -11.77 5.97 15.22
N LEU A 386 -11.18 5.86 14.02
CA LEU A 386 -11.01 6.99 13.11
C LEU A 386 -12.34 7.59 12.66
N LEU A 387 -13.31 6.75 12.31
CA LEU A 387 -14.67 7.21 11.96
C LEU A 387 -15.34 7.94 13.12
N TRP A 388 -15.21 7.42 14.33
CA TRP A 388 -15.74 8.07 15.53
C TRP A 388 -15.07 9.43 15.80
N GLN A 389 -13.77 9.54 15.64
CA GLN A 389 -13.03 10.80 15.77
C GLN A 389 -13.47 11.83 14.72
N GLN A 390 -13.66 11.43 13.48
CA GLN A 390 -14.15 12.33 12.42
C GLN A 390 -15.56 12.83 12.70
N ARG A 391 -16.46 11.97 13.19
CA ARG A 391 -17.81 12.41 13.59
C ARG A 391 -17.80 13.47 14.69
N ARG A 392 -16.90 13.37 15.67
CA ARG A 392 -16.73 14.40 16.72
C ARG A 392 -16.29 15.74 16.17
N LEU A 393 -15.43 15.75 15.15
CA LEU A 393 -14.97 16.99 14.52
C LEU A 393 -16.05 17.64 13.64
N LEU A 394 -16.94 16.84 13.04
CA LEU A 394 -18.05 17.33 12.21
C LEU A 394 -19.32 17.61 13.04
N GLY A 395 -19.52 16.99 14.19
CA GLY A 395 -20.68 17.09 15.06
C GLY A 395 -20.50 17.98 16.29
N GLY A 396 -19.37 18.66 16.44
CA GLY A 396 -19.08 19.56 17.55
C GLY A 396 -19.77 20.96 17.47
N GLY A 397 -20.90 21.02 16.78
CA GLY A 397 -21.74 22.22 16.63
C GLY A 397 -23.21 21.94 16.89
N VAL A 398 -23.54 21.24 18.01
CA VAL A 398 -24.87 21.25 18.64
C VAL A 398 -24.68 21.35 20.13
#